data_9893cba1e8f4d67950a8c305fdb1e26a
#
_entry.id   9893cba1e8f4d67950a8c305fdb1e26a
#
_cell.length_a   1.000
_cell.length_b   1.000
_cell.length_c   1.000
_cell.angle_alpha   90.00
_cell.angle_beta   90.00
_cell.angle_gamma   90.00
#
_symmetry.space_group_name_H-M   'P 1'
#
loop_
_entity.id
_entity.type
_entity.pdbx_description
1 polymer ?
#
loop_
_entity_poly.entity_id
_entity_poly.type
_entity_poly.pdbx_seq_one_letter_code
_entity_poly.pdbx_strand_id
1 'polypeptide(L)'
;MTDFTKIPWNDITKFGQQTMLDEGIFNVSWILGRFCNYKCSYCWPYANTQIPDHQELEVYNRTFDEIRFQASKNGFIRFHWSFSGGEPTAYKHSLELMGRVLYDSIHMTTNLSPGIQYWDRWLKATELSRRRSITASFHHEFANEQEFGDKILYLMEHNVLVTVNQVMIPEHFEQLHERCIRLNDRGINVTLKPQTDPTASYVVSGYDEKMIETMRIGFPQYTSDEEVLQVKLIDNENKVWYIDQAERLNSFGFNKFTNWSCNSGYQSVIIRGNEVKRSYSCHDKILGTLTEGFKLFDSPKICITPSCMSSADSKI
;
A
#
# COMPACT_ATOMS: atom_id res chain seq x y z
N MET A 1 18.28 7.10 -10.87
CA MET A 1 17.79 7.43 -9.50
C MET A 1 17.78 8.94 -9.35
N THR A 2 16.66 9.55 -9.02
CA THR A 2 16.55 11.00 -8.87
C THR A 2 17.41 11.46 -7.67
N ASP A 3 18.25 12.46 -7.90
CA ASP A 3 19.02 13.11 -6.84
C ASP A 3 18.10 14.00 -6.01
N PHE A 4 17.68 13.52 -4.86
CA PHE A 4 16.71 14.19 -3.98
C PHE A 4 17.20 15.56 -3.48
N THR A 5 18.52 15.80 -3.49
CA THR A 5 19.09 17.08 -3.07
C THR A 5 18.83 18.20 -4.08
N LYS A 6 18.47 17.82 -5.31
CA LYS A 6 18.16 18.76 -6.41
C LYS A 6 16.69 19.12 -6.52
N ILE A 7 15.81 18.45 -5.77
CA ILE A 7 14.37 18.73 -5.79
C ILE A 7 14.13 20.05 -5.05
N PRO A 8 13.51 21.05 -5.70
CA PRO A 8 13.19 22.33 -5.07
C PRO A 8 11.93 22.20 -4.20
N TRP A 9 12.04 21.55 -3.05
CA TRP A 9 10.92 21.17 -2.18
C TRP A 9 9.96 22.33 -1.85
N ASN A 10 10.49 23.56 -1.73
CA ASN A 10 9.66 24.74 -1.44
C ASN A 10 8.87 25.25 -2.66
N ASP A 11 9.25 24.82 -3.86
CA ASP A 11 8.63 25.24 -5.10
C ASP A 11 7.66 24.20 -5.67
N ILE A 12 7.53 23.03 -5.01
CA ILE A 12 6.58 22.00 -5.42
C ILE A 12 5.16 22.52 -5.20
N THR A 13 4.37 22.51 -6.27
CA THR A 13 2.99 22.98 -6.29
C THR A 13 1.96 21.88 -6.45
N LYS A 14 2.39 20.69 -6.92
CA LYS A 14 1.53 19.53 -7.10
C LYS A 14 2.31 18.24 -6.92
N PHE A 15 1.70 17.26 -6.28
CA PHE A 15 2.26 15.90 -6.23
C PHE A 15 1.18 14.84 -6.05
N GLY A 16 1.54 13.60 -6.34
CA GLY A 16 0.69 12.44 -6.17
C GLY A 16 1.27 11.21 -6.86
N GLN A 17 0.62 10.08 -6.72
CA GLN A 17 1.00 8.90 -7.51
C GLN A 17 0.84 9.21 -9.00
N GLN A 18 1.83 8.83 -9.79
CA GLN A 18 1.86 9.09 -11.22
C GLN A 18 0.57 8.64 -11.93
N THR A 19 0.13 7.42 -11.67
CA THR A 19 -1.09 6.86 -12.28
C THR A 19 -2.35 7.65 -11.94
N MET A 20 -2.42 8.26 -10.75
CA MET A 20 -3.55 9.11 -10.40
C MET A 20 -3.54 10.44 -11.11
N LEU A 21 -2.35 11.04 -11.24
CA LEU A 21 -2.18 12.34 -11.89
C LEU A 21 -2.32 12.25 -13.41
N ASP A 22 -1.73 11.21 -14.01
CA ASP A 22 -1.65 11.08 -15.47
C ASP A 22 -2.83 10.31 -16.06
N GLU A 23 -3.38 9.33 -15.33
CA GLU A 23 -4.45 8.45 -15.82
C GLU A 23 -5.82 8.69 -15.18
N GLY A 24 -5.92 9.56 -14.18
CA GLY A 24 -7.18 9.84 -13.50
C GLY A 24 -7.75 8.61 -12.74
N ILE A 25 -6.88 7.76 -12.19
CA ILE A 25 -7.30 6.56 -11.45
C ILE A 25 -7.84 6.93 -10.08
N PHE A 26 -8.98 6.36 -9.70
CA PHE A 26 -9.53 6.42 -8.33
C PHE A 26 -8.89 5.33 -7.48
N ASN A 27 -8.30 5.69 -6.34
CA ASN A 27 -7.63 4.74 -5.44
C ASN A 27 -8.49 4.34 -4.26
N VAL A 28 -8.57 3.04 -4.02
CA VAL A 28 -9.23 2.45 -2.85
C VAL A 28 -8.23 1.63 -2.06
N SER A 29 -7.89 2.10 -0.86
CA SER A 29 -7.14 1.30 0.12
C SER A 29 -8.14 0.59 1.03
N TRP A 30 -8.20 -0.74 0.96
CA TRP A 30 -9.20 -1.52 1.69
C TRP A 30 -8.56 -2.45 2.71
N ILE A 31 -8.68 -2.10 3.98
CA ILE A 31 -8.29 -2.93 5.11
C ILE A 31 -9.50 -3.80 5.46
N LEU A 32 -9.50 -5.05 4.98
CA LEU A 32 -10.65 -5.97 5.08
C LEU A 32 -11.01 -6.32 6.52
N GLY A 33 -10.02 -6.38 7.40
CA GLY A 33 -10.16 -6.68 8.82
C GLY A 33 -8.80 -6.73 9.48
N ARG A 34 -8.76 -7.05 10.76
CA ARG A 34 -7.52 -7.21 11.53
C ARG A 34 -7.13 -8.67 11.74
N PHE A 35 -8.02 -9.59 11.41
CA PHE A 35 -7.74 -11.02 11.55
C PHE A 35 -6.53 -11.43 10.73
N CYS A 36 -5.58 -12.11 11.37
CA CYS A 36 -4.39 -12.66 10.75
C CYS A 36 -4.15 -14.07 11.28
N ASN A 37 -3.74 -14.96 10.41
CA ASN A 37 -3.33 -16.30 10.77
C ASN A 37 -1.93 -16.38 11.41
N TYR A 38 -1.14 -15.27 11.36
CA TYR A 38 0.13 -15.12 12.07
C TYR A 38 -0.02 -14.26 13.33
N LYS A 39 0.88 -14.46 14.29
CA LYS A 39 0.97 -13.72 15.55
C LYS A 39 2.35 -13.11 15.73
N CYS A 40 2.81 -12.37 14.71
CA CYS A 40 4.15 -11.77 14.73
C CYS A 40 4.32 -10.88 15.96
N SER A 41 5.43 -11.05 16.69
CA SER A 41 5.73 -10.31 17.92
C SER A 41 5.86 -8.79 17.69
N TYR A 42 6.27 -8.40 16.49
CA TYR A 42 6.47 -7.02 16.05
C TYR A 42 5.30 -6.44 15.26
N CYS A 43 4.18 -7.17 15.14
CA CYS A 43 2.99 -6.66 14.46
C CYS A 43 2.30 -5.58 15.30
N TRP A 44 1.69 -4.62 14.61
CA TRP A 44 0.91 -3.61 15.31
C TRP A 44 -0.27 -4.24 16.06
N PRO A 45 -0.51 -3.89 17.32
CA PRO A 45 -1.54 -4.53 18.14
C PRO A 45 -2.95 -4.48 17.52
N TYR A 46 -3.26 -3.45 16.73
CA TYR A 46 -4.54 -3.32 16.06
C TYR A 46 -4.63 -4.03 14.71
N ALA A 47 -3.50 -4.53 14.19
CA ALA A 47 -3.45 -5.28 12.92
C ALA A 47 -3.40 -6.80 13.15
N ASN A 48 -3.39 -7.26 14.40
CA ASN A 48 -3.26 -8.67 14.75
C ASN A 48 -4.36 -9.09 15.74
N THR A 49 -5.52 -9.49 15.22
CA THR A 49 -6.54 -10.16 16.02
C THR A 49 -6.67 -11.62 15.59
N GLN A 50 -6.98 -12.48 16.55
CA GLN A 50 -7.23 -13.91 16.31
C GLN A 50 -8.74 -14.18 16.15
N ILE A 51 -9.57 -13.18 16.28
CA ILE A 51 -11.01 -13.25 16.08
C ILE A 51 -11.33 -12.63 14.73
N PRO A 52 -11.96 -13.36 13.80
CA PRO A 52 -12.39 -12.79 12.52
C PRO A 52 -13.29 -11.57 12.74
N ASP A 53 -12.92 -10.45 12.12
CA ASP A 53 -13.60 -9.17 12.21
C ASP A 53 -14.00 -8.60 10.84
N HIS A 54 -14.03 -9.47 9.83
CA HIS A 54 -14.46 -9.14 8.48
C HIS A 54 -15.97 -8.89 8.45
N GLN A 55 -16.39 -7.99 7.55
CA GLN A 55 -17.82 -7.83 7.24
C GLN A 55 -18.33 -8.99 6.38
N GLU A 56 -19.64 -9.16 6.33
CA GLU A 56 -20.27 -10.09 5.42
C GLU A 56 -20.03 -9.69 3.96
N LEU A 57 -19.93 -10.67 3.07
CA LEU A 57 -19.61 -10.44 1.65
C LEU A 57 -20.58 -9.48 0.96
N GLU A 58 -21.86 -9.53 1.31
CA GLU A 58 -22.88 -8.64 0.75
C GLU A 58 -22.63 -7.17 1.09
N VAL A 59 -22.14 -6.88 2.31
CA VAL A 59 -21.74 -5.52 2.71
C VAL A 59 -20.57 -5.05 1.87
N TYR A 60 -19.57 -5.89 1.64
CA TYR A 60 -18.41 -5.56 0.81
C TYR A 60 -18.80 -5.40 -0.66
N ASN A 61 -19.65 -6.25 -1.19
CA ASN A 61 -20.13 -6.15 -2.57
C ASN A 61 -20.90 -4.84 -2.81
N ARG A 62 -21.82 -4.48 -1.93
CA ARG A 62 -22.55 -3.22 -2.00
C ARG A 62 -21.60 -2.02 -1.89
N THR A 63 -20.60 -2.08 -1.01
CA THR A 63 -19.61 -1.02 -0.86
C THR A 63 -18.78 -0.84 -2.14
N PHE A 64 -18.38 -1.95 -2.77
CA PHE A 64 -17.65 -1.93 -4.03
C PHE A 64 -18.45 -1.22 -5.13
N ASP A 65 -19.73 -1.55 -5.27
CA ASP A 65 -20.62 -0.94 -6.26
C ASP A 65 -20.87 0.55 -5.95
N GLU A 66 -21.07 0.89 -4.68
CA GLU A 66 -21.33 2.27 -4.27
C GLU A 66 -20.13 3.18 -4.51
N ILE A 67 -18.89 2.70 -4.24
CA ILE A 67 -17.67 3.46 -4.56
C ILE A 67 -17.60 3.70 -6.07
N ARG A 68 -17.80 2.67 -6.90
CA ARG A 68 -17.80 2.84 -8.36
C ARG A 68 -18.85 3.83 -8.82
N PHE A 69 -20.05 3.72 -8.30
CA PHE A 69 -21.15 4.62 -8.64
C PHE A 69 -20.87 6.07 -8.27
N GLN A 70 -20.41 6.34 -7.05
CA GLN A 70 -20.14 7.70 -6.62
C GLN A 70 -18.91 8.30 -7.35
N ALA A 71 -17.84 7.51 -7.49
CA ALA A 71 -16.64 7.96 -8.21
C ALA A 71 -16.92 8.23 -9.70
N SER A 72 -17.78 7.42 -10.34
CA SER A 72 -18.15 7.65 -11.75
C SER A 72 -18.90 8.96 -11.97
N LYS A 73 -19.68 9.43 -10.99
CA LYS A 73 -20.31 10.77 -11.05
C LYS A 73 -19.28 11.90 -11.06
N ASN A 74 -18.11 11.66 -10.49
CA ASN A 74 -16.97 12.58 -10.49
C ASN A 74 -16.06 12.39 -11.72
N GLY A 75 -16.46 11.52 -12.68
CA GLY A 75 -15.73 11.27 -13.92
C GLY A 75 -14.64 10.16 -13.80
N PHE A 76 -14.51 9.50 -12.67
CA PHE A 76 -13.55 8.40 -12.52
C PHE A 76 -14.15 7.08 -13.01
N ILE A 77 -13.54 6.51 -14.04
CA ILE A 77 -13.98 5.23 -14.65
C ILE A 77 -12.98 4.11 -14.50
N ARG A 78 -11.78 4.41 -13.99
CA ARG A 78 -10.71 3.45 -13.70
C ARG A 78 -10.33 3.50 -12.23
N PHE A 79 -10.01 2.32 -11.68
CA PHE A 79 -9.76 2.18 -10.25
C PHE A 79 -8.45 1.42 -9.99
N HIS A 80 -7.88 1.71 -8.85
CA HIS A 80 -6.86 0.88 -8.24
C HIS A 80 -7.38 0.40 -6.88
N TRP A 81 -7.52 -0.91 -6.73
CA TRP A 81 -8.01 -1.56 -5.53
C TRP A 81 -6.86 -2.20 -4.78
N SER A 82 -6.55 -1.70 -3.61
CA SER A 82 -5.48 -2.22 -2.75
C SER A 82 -6.08 -2.87 -1.51
N PHE A 83 -5.96 -4.18 -1.43
CA PHE A 83 -6.46 -4.98 -0.30
C PHE A 83 -5.34 -5.26 0.71
N SER A 84 -5.62 -5.01 1.98
CA SER A 84 -4.71 -5.25 3.09
C SER A 84 -5.49 -5.58 4.37
N GLY A 85 -4.83 -5.62 5.51
CA GLY A 85 -5.46 -5.86 6.81
C GLY A 85 -4.55 -6.63 7.75
N GLY A 86 -5.11 -7.56 8.51
CA GLY A 86 -4.34 -8.60 9.14
C GLY A 86 -3.75 -9.49 8.05
N GLU A 87 -4.53 -10.45 7.54
CA GLU A 87 -4.16 -11.22 6.34
C GLU A 87 -5.39 -11.31 5.41
N PRO A 88 -5.37 -10.62 4.24
CA PRO A 88 -6.51 -10.60 3.33
C PRO A 88 -6.92 -11.98 2.82
N THR A 89 -5.96 -12.89 2.65
CA THR A 89 -6.23 -14.26 2.16
C THR A 89 -6.95 -15.12 3.21
N ALA A 90 -6.95 -14.69 4.47
CA ALA A 90 -7.67 -15.38 5.55
C ALA A 90 -9.17 -15.03 5.58
N TYR A 91 -9.61 -14.04 4.81
CA TYR A 91 -11.03 -13.80 4.60
C TYR A 91 -11.63 -14.88 3.71
N LYS A 92 -12.65 -15.58 4.22
CA LYS A 92 -13.25 -16.76 3.54
C LYS A 92 -13.73 -16.49 2.11
N HIS A 93 -14.13 -15.25 1.81
CA HIS A 93 -14.60 -14.80 0.50
C HIS A 93 -13.60 -13.91 -0.25
N SER A 94 -12.31 -13.98 0.10
CA SER A 94 -11.27 -13.12 -0.49
C SER A 94 -11.21 -13.24 -2.01
N LEU A 95 -11.28 -14.45 -2.56
CA LEU A 95 -11.24 -14.69 -4.01
C LEU A 95 -12.46 -14.12 -4.72
N GLU A 96 -13.64 -14.28 -4.13
CA GLU A 96 -14.89 -13.77 -4.68
C GLU A 96 -14.91 -12.25 -4.72
N LEU A 97 -14.49 -11.61 -3.63
CA LEU A 97 -14.39 -10.15 -3.55
C LEU A 97 -13.36 -9.59 -4.54
N MET A 98 -12.16 -10.17 -4.59
CA MET A 98 -11.08 -9.72 -5.46
C MET A 98 -11.38 -9.99 -6.95
N GLY A 99 -12.12 -11.04 -7.26
CA GLY A 99 -12.60 -11.33 -8.59
C GLY A 99 -13.55 -10.28 -9.19
N ARG A 100 -14.05 -9.34 -8.37
CA ARG A 100 -14.83 -8.19 -8.85
C ARG A 100 -13.98 -7.08 -9.47
N VAL A 101 -12.67 -7.13 -9.33
CA VAL A 101 -11.75 -6.14 -9.92
C VAL A 101 -11.55 -6.45 -11.40
N LEU A 102 -12.54 -6.08 -12.22
CA LEU A 102 -12.54 -6.29 -13.66
C LEU A 102 -12.03 -5.04 -14.36
N TYR A 103 -11.01 -5.22 -15.24
CA TYR A 103 -10.41 -4.16 -16.08
C TYR A 103 -9.72 -3.01 -15.31
N ASP A 104 -9.62 -3.14 -13.99
CA ASP A 104 -8.93 -2.23 -13.10
C ASP A 104 -7.61 -2.84 -12.60
N SER A 105 -6.85 -2.06 -11.83
CA SER A 105 -5.65 -2.56 -11.16
C SER A 105 -5.98 -3.12 -9.79
N ILE A 106 -5.39 -4.26 -9.45
CA ILE A 106 -5.48 -4.87 -8.13
C ILE A 106 -4.11 -4.94 -7.48
N HIS A 107 -4.06 -4.58 -6.20
CA HIS A 107 -2.93 -4.78 -5.32
C HIS A 107 -3.35 -5.53 -4.07
N MET A 108 -2.47 -6.36 -3.53
CA MET A 108 -2.68 -7.03 -2.24
C MET A 108 -1.41 -7.02 -1.40
N THR A 109 -1.54 -6.65 -0.14
CA THR A 109 -0.48 -6.87 0.87
C THR A 109 -0.81 -8.14 1.64
N THR A 110 0.08 -9.13 1.63
CA THR A 110 -0.16 -10.46 2.18
C THR A 110 1.12 -11.08 2.75
N ASN A 111 0.97 -11.99 3.70
CA ASN A 111 2.06 -12.80 4.23
C ASN A 111 2.38 -14.05 3.38
N LEU A 112 1.71 -14.25 2.26
CA LEU A 112 1.84 -15.40 1.34
C LEU A 112 1.67 -16.77 2.01
N SER A 113 0.96 -16.85 3.15
CA SER A 113 0.77 -18.11 3.88
C SER A 113 0.01 -19.20 3.11
N PRO A 114 -0.97 -18.91 2.23
CA PRO A 114 -1.68 -19.96 1.51
C PRO A 114 -0.76 -20.78 0.59
N GLY A 115 -1.14 -22.04 0.39
CA GLY A 115 -0.49 -22.93 -0.58
C GLY A 115 -0.74 -22.49 -2.03
N ILE A 116 0.02 -23.07 -2.96
CA ILE A 116 -0.01 -22.72 -4.39
C ILE A 116 -1.41 -22.78 -5.00
N GLN A 117 -2.25 -23.74 -4.57
CA GLN A 117 -3.63 -23.91 -5.06
C GLN A 117 -4.53 -22.71 -4.77
N TYR A 118 -4.24 -21.93 -3.73
CA TYR A 118 -4.94 -20.66 -3.50
C TYR A 118 -4.53 -19.64 -4.55
N TRP A 119 -3.24 -19.57 -4.86
CA TRP A 119 -2.68 -18.62 -5.83
C TRP A 119 -3.16 -18.93 -7.25
N ASP A 120 -3.30 -20.20 -7.63
CA ASP A 120 -3.94 -20.60 -8.90
C ASP A 120 -5.35 -20.03 -9.01
N ARG A 121 -6.14 -20.17 -7.94
CA ARG A 121 -7.51 -19.65 -7.92
C ARG A 121 -7.55 -18.11 -7.91
N TRP A 122 -6.59 -17.47 -7.22
CA TRP A 122 -6.48 -16.03 -7.23
C TRP A 122 -6.11 -15.48 -8.61
N LEU A 123 -5.16 -16.10 -9.29
CA LEU A 123 -4.76 -15.76 -10.66
C LEU A 123 -5.95 -15.88 -11.62
N LYS A 124 -6.74 -16.94 -11.48
CA LYS A 124 -7.98 -17.12 -12.27
C LYS A 124 -9.04 -16.09 -11.92
N ALA A 125 -9.28 -15.83 -10.64
CA ALA A 125 -10.27 -14.86 -10.20
C ALA A 125 -9.95 -13.42 -10.66
N THR A 126 -8.66 -13.10 -10.81
CA THR A 126 -8.17 -11.77 -11.20
C THR A 126 -7.66 -11.72 -12.65
N GLU A 127 -7.97 -12.68 -13.49
CA GLU A 127 -7.43 -12.78 -14.87
C GLU A 127 -7.79 -11.58 -15.74
N LEU A 128 -8.96 -10.96 -15.51
CA LEU A 128 -9.43 -9.78 -16.22
C LEU A 128 -8.96 -8.45 -15.59
N SER A 129 -8.18 -8.49 -14.50
CA SER A 129 -7.60 -7.28 -13.96
C SER A 129 -6.51 -6.76 -14.89
N ARG A 130 -6.51 -5.43 -15.11
CA ARG A 130 -5.54 -4.77 -16.00
C ARG A 130 -4.09 -4.92 -15.52
N ARG A 131 -3.89 -4.84 -14.20
CA ARG A 131 -2.58 -4.96 -13.54
C ARG A 131 -2.76 -5.67 -12.22
N ARG A 132 -1.91 -6.62 -11.96
CA ARG A 132 -1.87 -7.37 -10.70
C ARG A 132 -0.57 -7.12 -9.98
N SER A 133 -0.62 -6.77 -8.72
CA SER A 133 0.57 -6.56 -7.90
C SER A 133 0.38 -7.06 -6.48
N ILE A 134 1.47 -7.49 -5.86
CA ILE A 134 1.49 -8.00 -4.49
C ILE A 134 2.67 -7.38 -3.76
N THR A 135 2.40 -6.88 -2.56
CA THR A 135 3.43 -6.66 -1.55
C THR A 135 3.43 -7.86 -0.62
N ALA A 136 4.47 -8.68 -0.73
CA ALA A 136 4.65 -9.88 0.06
C ALA A 136 5.43 -9.55 1.35
N SER A 137 4.80 -9.65 2.51
CA SER A 137 5.46 -9.42 3.80
C SER A 137 6.12 -10.70 4.29
N PHE A 138 7.45 -10.74 4.33
CA PHE A 138 8.16 -11.87 4.88
C PHE A 138 8.19 -11.81 6.41
N HIS A 139 7.58 -12.78 7.06
CA HIS A 139 7.52 -12.88 8.53
C HIS A 139 8.41 -14.01 9.03
N HIS A 140 9.61 -13.67 9.51
CA HIS A 140 10.67 -14.61 9.87
C HIS A 140 10.28 -15.61 10.98
N GLU A 141 9.30 -15.26 11.82
CA GLU A 141 8.80 -16.13 12.89
C GLU A 141 7.92 -17.28 12.35
N PHE A 142 7.39 -17.17 11.14
CA PHE A 142 6.36 -18.08 10.62
C PHE A 142 6.63 -18.59 9.22
N ALA A 143 7.30 -17.83 8.37
CA ALA A 143 7.47 -18.16 6.97
C ALA A 143 8.75 -18.96 6.71
N ASN A 144 8.63 -20.03 5.91
CA ASN A 144 9.78 -20.71 5.34
C ASN A 144 10.32 -19.92 4.13
N GLU A 145 11.61 -19.59 4.13
CA GLU A 145 12.24 -18.74 3.11
C GLU A 145 12.14 -19.33 1.69
N GLN A 146 12.43 -20.64 1.56
CA GLN A 146 12.41 -21.31 0.26
C GLN A 146 11.00 -21.33 -0.33
N GLU A 147 10.03 -21.80 0.45
CA GLU A 147 8.63 -21.86 0.04
C GLU A 147 8.06 -20.48 -0.29
N PHE A 148 8.42 -19.46 0.50
CA PHE A 148 8.01 -18.09 0.27
C PHE A 148 8.56 -17.55 -1.06
N GLY A 149 9.86 -17.75 -1.31
CA GLY A 149 10.50 -17.33 -2.56
C GLY A 149 9.95 -18.06 -3.78
N ASP A 150 9.67 -19.38 -3.66
CA ASP A 150 9.10 -20.16 -4.76
C ASP A 150 7.71 -19.69 -5.16
N LYS A 151 6.86 -19.34 -4.18
CA LYS A 151 5.54 -18.74 -4.44
C LYS A 151 5.65 -17.38 -5.14
N ILE A 152 6.65 -16.57 -4.79
CA ILE A 152 6.88 -15.28 -5.44
C ILE A 152 7.28 -15.49 -6.90
N LEU A 153 8.26 -16.36 -7.18
CA LEU A 153 8.68 -16.64 -8.55
C LEU A 153 7.52 -17.18 -9.38
N TYR A 154 6.73 -18.09 -8.84
CA TYR A 154 5.53 -18.60 -9.47
C TYR A 154 4.55 -17.45 -9.85
N LEU A 155 4.29 -16.51 -8.96
CA LEU A 155 3.43 -15.36 -9.24
C LEU A 155 4.01 -14.42 -10.29
N MET A 156 5.34 -14.19 -10.26
CA MET A 156 6.05 -13.38 -11.26
C MET A 156 5.98 -14.02 -12.66
N GLU A 157 6.11 -15.33 -12.77
CA GLU A 157 5.93 -16.09 -14.02
C GLU A 157 4.53 -15.93 -14.62
N HIS A 158 3.53 -15.61 -13.77
CA HIS A 158 2.14 -15.35 -14.16
C HIS A 158 1.82 -13.85 -14.30
N ASN A 159 2.83 -13.02 -14.56
CA ASN A 159 2.69 -11.57 -14.75
C ASN A 159 2.06 -10.83 -13.55
N VAL A 160 2.42 -11.22 -12.33
CA VAL A 160 2.12 -10.47 -11.12
C VAL A 160 3.39 -9.72 -10.70
N LEU A 161 3.27 -8.42 -10.50
CA LEU A 161 4.37 -7.63 -9.94
C LEU A 161 4.47 -7.90 -8.45
N VAL A 162 5.59 -8.44 -8.00
CA VAL A 162 5.78 -8.77 -6.58
C VAL A 162 6.96 -8.01 -6.00
N THR A 163 6.73 -7.37 -4.85
CA THR A 163 7.78 -6.76 -4.03
C THR A 163 7.71 -7.35 -2.63
N VAL A 164 8.83 -7.77 -2.09
CA VAL A 164 8.94 -8.24 -0.70
C VAL A 164 9.16 -7.04 0.22
N ASN A 165 8.35 -6.93 1.26
CA ASN A 165 8.63 -6.07 2.40
C ASN A 165 9.20 -6.90 3.54
N GLN A 166 10.40 -6.55 4.01
CA GLN A 166 11.03 -7.12 5.18
C GLN A 166 11.14 -6.08 6.29
N VAL A 167 10.47 -6.35 7.42
CA VAL A 167 10.69 -5.56 8.63
C VAL A 167 12.04 -5.96 9.23
N MET A 168 12.94 -5.00 9.33
CA MET A 168 14.31 -5.19 9.83
C MET A 168 14.31 -4.99 11.35
N ILE A 169 14.16 -6.08 12.10
CA ILE A 169 14.18 -6.04 13.57
C ILE A 169 15.63 -5.85 14.03
N PRO A 170 15.96 -4.87 14.89
CA PRO A 170 17.33 -4.58 15.25
C PRO A 170 18.11 -5.78 15.78
N GLU A 171 17.51 -6.56 16.67
CA GLU A 171 18.13 -7.73 17.30
C GLU A 171 18.42 -8.89 16.32
N HIS A 172 17.77 -8.90 15.16
CA HIS A 172 17.90 -9.93 14.13
C HIS A 172 18.40 -9.36 12.79
N PHE A 173 18.91 -8.13 12.79
CA PHE A 173 19.17 -7.36 11.57
C PHE A 173 20.05 -8.10 10.57
N GLU A 174 21.22 -8.58 10.98
CA GLU A 174 22.16 -9.26 10.06
C GLU A 174 21.54 -10.53 9.46
N GLN A 175 20.88 -11.35 10.26
CA GLN A 175 20.21 -12.57 9.77
C GLN A 175 19.09 -12.25 8.76
N LEU A 176 18.32 -11.21 9.04
CA LEU A 176 17.23 -10.76 8.14
C LEU A 176 17.80 -10.17 6.85
N HIS A 177 18.90 -9.43 6.95
CA HIS A 177 19.59 -8.84 5.79
C HIS A 177 20.17 -9.91 4.87
N GLU A 178 20.88 -10.92 5.41
CA GLU A 178 21.40 -12.05 4.63
C GLU A 178 20.28 -12.81 3.88
N ARG A 179 19.13 -12.97 4.51
CA ARG A 179 17.94 -13.56 3.89
C ARG A 179 17.43 -12.70 2.74
N CYS A 180 17.40 -11.39 2.92
CA CYS A 180 17.02 -10.47 1.86
C CYS A 180 17.98 -10.50 0.67
N ILE A 181 19.29 -10.67 0.91
CA ILE A 181 20.28 -10.89 -0.14
C ILE A 181 19.90 -12.13 -0.96
N ARG A 182 19.66 -13.28 -0.30
CA ARG A 182 19.30 -14.52 -1.00
C ARG A 182 18.00 -14.42 -1.82
N LEU A 183 17.00 -13.69 -1.31
CA LEU A 183 15.77 -13.44 -2.09
C LEU A 183 16.05 -12.53 -3.29
N ASN A 184 16.85 -11.47 -3.09
CA ASN A 184 17.19 -10.55 -4.17
C ASN A 184 18.05 -11.24 -5.25
N ASP A 185 19.01 -12.10 -4.87
CA ASP A 185 19.83 -12.90 -5.80
C ASP A 185 18.98 -13.83 -6.69
N ARG A 186 17.75 -14.15 -6.26
CA ARG A 186 16.77 -14.90 -7.07
C ARG A 186 15.97 -14.01 -8.03
N GLY A 187 16.30 -12.72 -8.16
CA GLY A 187 15.58 -11.77 -8.99
C GLY A 187 14.32 -11.18 -8.35
N ILE A 188 14.16 -11.31 -7.04
CA ILE A 188 12.99 -10.81 -6.31
C ILE A 188 13.27 -9.40 -5.78
N ASN A 189 12.38 -8.46 -6.03
CA ASN A 189 12.46 -7.12 -5.46
C ASN A 189 12.25 -7.15 -3.96
N VAL A 190 13.16 -6.56 -3.20
CA VAL A 190 13.09 -6.50 -1.74
C VAL A 190 13.20 -5.05 -1.26
N THR A 191 12.30 -4.67 -0.35
CA THR A 191 12.32 -3.39 0.36
C THR A 191 12.52 -3.64 1.85
N LEU A 192 13.54 -2.99 2.42
CA LEU A 192 13.82 -3.03 3.84
C LEU A 192 13.00 -1.95 4.55
N LYS A 193 12.26 -2.34 5.58
CA LYS A 193 11.43 -1.43 6.38
C LYS A 193 11.92 -1.43 7.83
N PRO A 194 12.14 -0.28 8.47
CA PRO A 194 12.44 -0.27 9.89
C PRO A 194 11.23 -0.78 10.68
N GLN A 195 11.48 -1.43 11.81
CA GLN A 195 10.43 -1.75 12.76
C GLN A 195 9.93 -0.46 13.41
N THR A 196 8.62 -0.33 13.52
CA THR A 196 7.99 0.78 14.23
C THR A 196 7.45 0.32 15.59
N ASP A 197 7.24 1.28 16.48
CA ASP A 197 6.55 1.05 17.74
C ASP A 197 5.09 0.56 17.49
N PRO A 198 4.41 0.00 18.51
CA PRO A 198 3.05 -0.50 18.36
C PRO A 198 2.01 0.52 17.88
N THR A 199 2.30 1.82 17.98
CA THR A 199 1.43 2.88 17.47
C THR A 199 1.71 3.26 16.03
N ALA A 200 2.77 2.69 15.44
CA ALA A 200 3.29 3.04 14.10
C ALA A 200 3.70 4.52 13.96
N SER A 201 3.96 5.18 15.08
CA SER A 201 4.30 6.61 15.10
C SER A 201 5.81 6.86 15.06
N TYR A 202 6.59 5.94 15.59
CA TYR A 202 8.02 6.07 15.72
C TYR A 202 8.75 4.79 15.32
N VAL A 203 9.95 4.95 14.75
CA VAL A 203 10.88 3.84 14.54
C VAL A 203 11.43 3.44 15.93
N VAL A 204 11.51 2.14 16.20
CA VAL A 204 12.07 1.64 17.47
C VAL A 204 13.56 2.00 17.58
N SER A 205 14.06 2.09 18.81
CA SER A 205 15.50 2.24 19.07
C SER A 205 16.26 0.95 18.74
N GLY A 206 17.59 1.04 18.65
CA GLY A 206 18.46 -0.12 18.48
C GLY A 206 19.13 -0.23 17.11
N TYR A 207 18.81 0.68 16.18
CA TYR A 207 19.53 0.77 14.91
C TYR A 207 20.81 1.60 15.08
N ASP A 208 21.94 1.04 14.67
CA ASP A 208 23.19 1.79 14.51
C ASP A 208 23.27 2.47 13.13
N GLU A 209 24.32 3.26 12.92
CA GLU A 209 24.53 3.99 11.66
C GLU A 209 24.66 3.06 10.44
N LYS A 210 25.29 1.89 10.61
CA LYS A 210 25.47 0.90 9.55
C LYS A 210 24.13 0.29 9.15
N MET A 211 23.29 -0.07 10.10
CA MET A 211 21.94 -0.60 9.86
C MET A 211 21.05 0.41 9.12
N ILE A 212 21.11 1.67 9.56
CA ILE A 212 20.36 2.77 8.91
C ILE A 212 20.81 2.95 7.47
N GLU A 213 22.13 2.98 7.24
CA GLU A 213 22.70 3.13 5.90
C GLU A 213 22.36 1.94 5.00
N THR A 214 22.41 0.71 5.52
CA THR A 214 22.02 -0.50 4.80
C THR A 214 20.56 -0.42 4.35
N MET A 215 19.64 -0.01 5.22
CA MET A 215 18.23 0.18 4.85
C MET A 215 18.03 1.32 3.84
N ARG A 216 18.85 2.38 3.95
CA ARG A 216 18.81 3.52 3.02
C ARG A 216 19.29 3.14 1.61
N ILE A 217 20.33 2.35 1.49
CA ILE A 217 20.84 1.84 0.21
C ILE A 217 19.85 0.85 -0.38
N GLY A 218 19.36 -0.11 0.42
CA GLY A 218 18.45 -1.16 -0.03
C GLY A 218 19.09 -2.11 -1.05
N PHE A 219 18.24 -2.70 -1.90
CA PHE A 219 18.64 -3.66 -2.93
C PHE A 219 18.38 -3.14 -4.34
N PRO A 220 19.12 -3.65 -5.36
CA PRO A 220 18.76 -3.46 -6.76
C PRO A 220 17.32 -3.91 -7.02
N GLN A 221 16.61 -3.16 -7.86
CA GLN A 221 15.25 -3.50 -8.27
C GLN A 221 15.29 -4.05 -9.70
N TYR A 222 14.54 -5.11 -9.94
CA TYR A 222 14.46 -5.83 -11.23
C TYR A 222 13.25 -5.43 -12.07
N THR A 223 12.40 -4.55 -11.55
CA THR A 223 11.27 -3.98 -12.29
C THR A 223 11.74 -2.81 -13.14
N SER A 224 11.16 -2.66 -14.34
CA SER A 224 11.39 -1.47 -15.16
C SER A 224 10.85 -0.21 -14.50
N ASP A 225 11.41 0.96 -14.83
CA ASP A 225 10.94 2.26 -14.32
C ASP A 225 9.46 2.50 -14.65
N GLU A 226 8.94 1.92 -15.74
CA GLU A 226 7.54 1.99 -16.15
C GLU A 226 6.60 1.17 -15.26
N GLU A 227 7.13 0.17 -14.57
CA GLU A 227 6.37 -0.73 -13.68
C GLU A 227 6.35 -0.24 -12.24
N VAL A 228 7.31 0.59 -11.85
CA VAL A 228 7.38 1.16 -10.50
C VAL A 228 6.33 2.26 -10.35
N LEU A 229 5.49 2.15 -9.34
CA LEU A 229 4.56 3.22 -8.98
C LEU A 229 5.35 4.37 -8.36
N GLN A 230 5.66 5.37 -9.17
CA GLN A 230 6.40 6.55 -8.75
C GLN A 230 5.46 7.65 -8.21
N VAL A 231 5.97 8.44 -7.29
CA VAL A 231 5.36 9.70 -6.92
C VAL A 231 5.90 10.79 -7.86
N LYS A 232 5.00 11.44 -8.55
CA LYS A 232 5.26 12.57 -9.43
C LYS A 232 5.12 13.87 -8.65
N LEU A 233 6.13 14.73 -8.75
CA LEU A 233 6.14 16.06 -8.18
C LEU A 233 6.20 17.07 -9.35
N ILE A 234 5.51 18.18 -9.22
CA ILE A 234 5.52 19.26 -10.22
C ILE A 234 5.82 20.57 -9.48
N ASP A 235 6.86 21.29 -9.91
CA ASP A 235 7.23 22.57 -9.34
C ASP A 235 6.48 23.75 -9.97
N ASN A 236 6.74 24.95 -9.48
CA ASN A 236 6.13 26.20 -9.95
C ASN A 236 6.52 26.59 -11.39
N GLU A 237 7.57 25.98 -11.95
CA GLU A 237 7.99 26.14 -13.35
C GLU A 237 7.42 25.03 -14.24
N ASN A 238 6.54 24.16 -13.72
CA ASN A 238 5.98 22.96 -14.35
C ASN A 238 7.02 21.87 -14.68
N LYS A 239 8.20 21.91 -14.07
CA LYS A 239 9.17 20.84 -14.19
C LYS A 239 8.73 19.64 -13.37
N VAL A 240 8.91 18.45 -13.95
CA VAL A 240 8.49 17.17 -13.35
C VAL A 240 9.66 16.49 -12.69
N TRP A 241 9.44 15.98 -11.49
CA TRP A 241 10.36 15.19 -10.69
C TRP A 241 9.69 13.89 -10.29
N TYR A 242 10.46 12.81 -10.17
CA TYR A 242 9.95 11.52 -9.74
C TYR A 242 10.71 11.01 -8.53
N ILE A 243 9.98 10.41 -7.60
CA ILE A 243 10.53 9.68 -6.47
C ILE A 243 9.97 8.26 -6.43
N ASP A 244 10.84 7.31 -6.14
CA ASP A 244 10.53 5.89 -6.14
C ASP A 244 9.76 5.40 -4.91
N GLN A 245 9.83 6.16 -3.81
CA GLN A 245 9.23 5.80 -2.53
C GLN A 245 8.57 7.01 -1.89
N ALA A 246 7.26 6.92 -1.72
CA ALA A 246 6.48 7.98 -1.10
C ALA A 246 6.86 8.23 0.38
N GLU A 247 7.36 7.22 1.08
CA GLU A 247 7.87 7.35 2.45
C GLU A 247 9.01 8.36 2.58
N ARG A 248 9.78 8.55 1.51
CA ARG A 248 10.87 9.55 1.48
C ARG A 248 10.37 10.99 1.59
N LEU A 249 9.13 11.28 1.21
CA LEU A 249 8.54 12.62 1.41
C LEU A 249 8.64 13.06 2.87
N ASN A 250 8.29 12.16 3.78
CA ASN A 250 8.33 12.47 5.22
C ASN A 250 9.76 12.68 5.73
N SER A 251 10.74 11.91 5.23
CA SER A 251 12.15 12.04 5.63
C SER A 251 12.79 13.37 5.19
N PHE A 252 12.25 13.97 4.10
CA PHE A 252 12.64 15.31 3.65
C PHE A 252 11.76 16.44 4.24
N GLY A 253 10.87 16.11 5.19
CA GLY A 253 9.98 17.08 5.81
C GLY A 253 8.84 17.57 4.89
N PHE A 254 8.66 16.96 3.72
CA PHE A 254 7.61 17.29 2.77
C PHE A 254 6.31 16.57 3.15
N ASN A 255 5.69 17.00 4.24
CA ASN A 255 4.47 16.42 4.80
C ASN A 255 3.51 17.46 5.39
N LYS A 256 3.69 18.74 5.07
CA LYS A 256 2.87 19.85 5.56
C LYS A 256 2.10 20.47 4.40
N PHE A 257 0.81 20.14 4.33
CA PHE A 257 -0.05 20.52 3.19
C PHE A 257 -1.25 21.38 3.60
N THR A 258 -1.20 22.02 4.78
CA THR A 258 -2.26 22.94 5.22
C THR A 258 -2.48 24.02 4.14
N ASN A 259 -3.74 24.25 3.78
CA ASN A 259 -4.20 25.15 2.72
C ASN A 259 -3.96 24.64 1.27
N TRP A 260 -3.39 23.47 1.07
CA TRP A 260 -3.33 22.86 -0.25
C TRP A 260 -4.68 22.24 -0.65
N SER A 261 -4.97 22.19 -1.94
CA SER A 261 -6.06 21.40 -2.48
C SER A 261 -5.74 19.90 -2.32
N CYS A 262 -6.64 19.11 -1.77
CA CYS A 262 -6.43 17.70 -1.46
C CYS A 262 -7.50 16.82 -2.08
N ASN A 263 -7.09 15.84 -2.88
CA ASN A 263 -7.96 14.89 -3.56
C ASN A 263 -8.46 13.73 -2.66
N SER A 264 -7.99 13.65 -1.42
CA SER A 264 -8.40 12.60 -0.49
C SER A 264 -9.89 12.74 -0.13
N GLY A 265 -10.66 11.68 -0.34
CA GLY A 265 -12.13 11.68 -0.26
C GLY A 265 -12.83 12.00 -1.58
N TYR A 266 -12.12 12.56 -2.58
CA TYR A 266 -12.60 12.85 -3.92
C TYR A 266 -12.10 11.85 -4.96
N GLN A 267 -10.79 11.58 -4.99
CA GLN A 267 -10.13 10.63 -5.91
C GLN A 267 -9.56 9.41 -5.18
N SER A 268 -9.72 9.34 -3.87
CA SER A 268 -9.26 8.21 -3.09
C SER A 268 -9.97 8.09 -1.76
N VAL A 269 -10.06 6.84 -1.27
CA VAL A 269 -10.61 6.52 0.05
C VAL A 269 -9.82 5.39 0.71
N ILE A 270 -9.91 5.37 2.04
CA ILE A 270 -9.48 4.24 2.86
C ILE A 270 -10.73 3.63 3.51
N ILE A 271 -10.85 2.32 3.41
CA ILE A 271 -11.87 1.54 4.12
C ILE A 271 -11.19 0.77 5.23
N ARG A 272 -11.69 0.91 6.45
CA ARG A 272 -11.18 0.17 7.60
C ARG A 272 -12.31 -0.27 8.52
N GLY A 273 -12.45 -1.60 8.67
CA GLY A 273 -13.56 -2.14 9.43
C GLY A 273 -14.89 -1.71 8.84
N ASN A 274 -15.70 -0.98 9.59
CA ASN A 274 -16.98 -0.45 9.11
C ASN A 274 -16.89 1.00 8.56
N GLU A 275 -15.72 1.65 8.59
CA GLU A 275 -15.58 3.07 8.26
C GLU A 275 -15.00 3.30 6.88
N VAL A 276 -15.57 4.25 6.15
CA VAL A 276 -15.00 4.85 4.94
C VAL A 276 -14.39 6.20 5.30
N LYS A 277 -13.12 6.39 4.98
CA LYS A 277 -12.32 7.56 5.40
C LYS A 277 -11.66 8.23 4.23
N ARG A 278 -11.34 9.52 4.37
CA ARG A 278 -10.48 10.24 3.44
C ARG A 278 -9.06 9.66 3.48
N SER A 279 -8.42 9.72 4.65
CA SER A 279 -7.07 9.28 4.94
C SER A 279 -6.91 9.06 6.45
N TYR A 280 -5.87 8.35 6.84
CA TYR A 280 -5.52 8.17 8.26
C TYR A 280 -5.12 9.47 8.95
N SER A 281 -4.46 10.37 8.23
CA SER A 281 -3.89 11.60 8.77
C SER A 281 -4.90 12.74 8.90
N CYS A 282 -6.06 12.65 8.25
CA CYS A 282 -7.05 13.73 8.27
C CYS A 282 -7.81 13.80 9.61
N HIS A 283 -8.00 15.00 10.15
CA HIS A 283 -8.81 15.21 11.35
C HIS A 283 -10.31 14.91 11.11
N ASP A 284 -10.85 15.42 10.00
CA ASP A 284 -12.23 15.21 9.52
C ASP A 284 -12.32 14.00 8.58
N LYS A 285 -11.82 12.88 9.02
CA LYS A 285 -11.48 11.76 8.15
C LYS A 285 -12.64 10.86 7.72
N ILE A 286 -13.74 10.83 8.47
CA ILE A 286 -14.84 9.88 8.27
C ILE A 286 -15.83 10.42 7.24
N LEU A 287 -16.05 9.67 6.16
CA LEU A 287 -17.04 9.94 5.11
C LEU A 287 -18.37 9.22 5.37
N GLY A 288 -18.37 8.22 6.25
CA GLY A 288 -19.52 7.40 6.62
C GLY A 288 -19.10 5.97 6.94
N THR A 289 -20.07 5.05 6.91
CA THR A 289 -19.87 3.65 7.25
C THR A 289 -20.37 2.72 6.15
N LEU A 290 -19.89 1.47 6.14
CA LEU A 290 -20.31 0.46 5.18
C LEU A 290 -21.78 0.05 5.38
N THR A 291 -22.26 0.11 6.62
CA THR A 291 -23.61 -0.35 6.99
C THR A 291 -24.66 0.74 6.85
N GLU A 292 -24.35 1.98 7.21
CA GLU A 292 -25.30 3.11 7.18
C GLU A 292 -25.18 3.97 5.92
N GLY A 293 -24.09 3.77 5.15
CA GLY A 293 -23.78 4.51 3.96
C GLY A 293 -22.66 5.55 4.16
N PHE A 294 -22.12 6.01 3.08
CA PHE A 294 -21.06 7.02 3.03
C PHE A 294 -21.23 7.92 1.81
N LYS A 295 -20.59 9.08 1.83
CA LYS A 295 -20.61 10.00 0.71
C LYS A 295 -19.19 10.47 0.35
N LEU A 296 -18.78 10.21 -0.88
CA LEU A 296 -17.55 10.78 -1.44
C LEU A 296 -17.72 12.28 -1.66
N PHE A 297 -16.62 13.01 -1.63
CA PHE A 297 -16.66 14.41 -2.04
C PHE A 297 -16.88 14.53 -3.55
N ASP A 298 -17.54 15.60 -3.94
CA ASP A 298 -17.80 15.98 -5.34
C ASP A 298 -16.68 16.85 -5.94
N SER A 299 -15.74 17.28 -5.11
CA SER A 299 -14.57 18.08 -5.49
C SER A 299 -13.45 17.95 -4.47
N PRO A 300 -12.21 18.26 -4.83
CA PRO A 300 -11.10 18.37 -3.89
C PRO A 300 -11.43 19.32 -2.74
N LYS A 301 -10.87 19.06 -1.55
CA LYS A 301 -11.05 19.89 -0.36
C LYS A 301 -9.74 20.49 0.10
N ILE A 302 -9.80 21.67 0.70
CA ILE A 302 -8.62 22.28 1.30
C ILE A 302 -8.16 21.46 2.49
N CYS A 303 -6.86 21.18 2.53
CA CYS A 303 -6.26 20.46 3.64
C CYS A 303 -6.16 21.35 4.88
N ILE A 304 -6.69 20.87 6.00
CA ILE A 304 -6.65 21.53 7.32
C ILE A 304 -5.75 20.80 8.31
N THR A 305 -5.16 19.68 7.89
CA THR A 305 -4.32 18.84 8.73
C THR A 305 -2.90 19.41 8.79
N PRO A 306 -2.32 19.61 9.97
CA PRO A 306 -0.99 20.23 10.12
C PRO A 306 0.14 19.35 9.56
N SER A 307 -0.04 18.04 9.54
CA SER A 307 0.96 17.09 9.00
C SER A 307 0.27 15.86 8.42
N CYS A 308 0.65 15.47 7.20
CA CYS A 308 0.18 14.28 6.53
C CYS A 308 1.25 13.19 6.65
N MET A 309 0.94 12.12 7.40
CA MET A 309 1.85 10.99 7.62
C MET A 309 1.57 9.83 6.66
N SER A 310 0.55 9.95 5.83
CA SER A 310 0.14 8.90 4.92
C SER A 310 0.68 9.15 3.52
N SER A 311 1.81 8.56 3.22
CA SER A 311 2.46 8.68 1.91
C SER A 311 1.65 8.04 0.79
N ALA A 312 0.90 6.98 1.08
CA ALA A 312 0.01 6.33 0.12
C ALA A 312 -1.20 7.20 -0.22
N ASP A 313 -1.60 8.09 0.70
CA ASP A 313 -2.75 8.99 0.55
C ASP A 313 -2.35 10.40 0.12
N SER A 314 -1.04 10.64 -0.08
CA SER A 314 -0.50 11.96 -0.49
C SER A 314 -0.95 12.27 -1.91
N LYS A 315 -2.04 13.01 -2.01
CA LYS A 315 -2.75 13.29 -3.26
C LYS A 315 -3.25 14.71 -3.22
N ILE A 316 -2.37 15.58 -3.58
CA ILE A 316 -2.64 17.02 -3.58
C ILE A 316 -2.39 17.59 -4.95
#